data_6f0f5d3c49d7ec53f0376f9dcf62a62d
#
_entry.id   6f0f5d3c49d7ec53f0376f9dcf62a62d
#
_cell.length_a   1.000
_cell.length_b   1.000
_cell.length_c   1.000
_cell.angle_alpha   90.00
_cell.angle_beta   90.00
_cell.angle_gamma   90.00
#
_symmetry.space_group_name_H-M   'P 1'
#
loop_
_entity.id
_entity.type
_entity.pdbx_description
1 polymer ?
#
loop_
_entity_poly.entity_id
_entity_poly.type
_entity_poly.pdbx_seq_one_letter_code
_entity_poly.pdbx_strand_id
1 'polypeptide(L)'
;MIGAVIFDWGGTLSEFVAVELVDAWRLAARHIDPAHEDEITARLVQVEADFWATTSSHQRSATLADLLATAARELELDVAEALLEEAAVRHLDAWTPHIRHDPEAANVLRALRTGGLRVGMLSNTHWPRAFHERFLERDGLVDLIDARLYTSEMPYQKPHRSAFVTAAEALGVEPARAVFVGDRPWDDISGARSAGMRTVLRPNPVAPPIAGIEPDAEIASLPQLVDLVRDWSAGEG
;
A
#
# COMPACT_ATOMS: atom_id res chain seq x y z
N MET A 1 9.41 -14.82 -20.16
CA MET A 1 8.17 -15.44 -19.61
C MET A 1 7.91 -14.90 -18.21
N ILE A 2 6.68 -14.43 -17.95
CA ILE A 2 6.26 -13.89 -16.65
C ILE A 2 6.28 -15.00 -15.61
N GLY A 3 6.79 -14.73 -14.41
CA GLY A 3 6.88 -15.66 -13.30
C GLY A 3 6.05 -15.24 -12.08
N ALA A 4 5.75 -13.94 -11.95
CA ALA A 4 5.00 -13.41 -10.82
C ALA A 4 4.14 -12.20 -11.19
N VAL A 5 3.08 -12.00 -10.40
CA VAL A 5 2.29 -10.76 -10.36
C VAL A 5 2.32 -10.22 -8.93
N ILE A 6 2.70 -8.95 -8.80
CA ILE A 6 2.77 -8.25 -7.52
C ILE A 6 1.74 -7.12 -7.54
N PHE A 7 0.92 -7.07 -6.51
CA PHE A 7 -0.15 -6.08 -6.39
C PHE A 7 0.20 -5.02 -5.35
N ASP A 8 -0.17 -3.78 -5.63
CA ASP A 8 -0.47 -2.84 -4.56
C ASP A 8 -1.74 -3.28 -3.82
N TRP A 9 -1.92 -2.75 -2.60
CA TRP A 9 -3.09 -3.09 -1.78
C TRP A 9 -4.20 -2.05 -1.89
N GLY A 10 -3.92 -0.80 -1.53
CA GLY A 10 -4.91 0.27 -1.40
C GLY A 10 -5.35 0.86 -2.74
N GLY A 11 -6.61 0.70 -3.15
CA GLY A 11 -7.09 1.11 -4.47
C GLY A 11 -6.85 0.07 -5.57
N THR A 12 -6.12 -1.01 -5.26
CA THR A 12 -5.79 -2.10 -6.21
C THR A 12 -6.45 -3.42 -5.78
N LEU A 13 -5.98 -4.07 -4.73
CA LEU A 13 -6.65 -5.26 -4.15
C LEU A 13 -7.78 -4.88 -3.20
N SER A 14 -7.68 -3.73 -2.55
CA SER A 14 -8.79 -3.15 -1.79
C SER A 14 -9.43 -2.01 -2.55
N GLU A 15 -10.71 -1.76 -2.26
CA GLU A 15 -11.43 -0.61 -2.79
C GLU A 15 -10.79 0.70 -2.27
N PHE A 16 -10.74 1.70 -3.14
CA PHE A 16 -10.41 3.04 -2.67
C PHE A 16 -11.61 3.61 -1.92
N VAL A 17 -11.40 4.04 -0.68
CA VAL A 17 -12.42 4.72 0.12
C VAL A 17 -11.89 6.10 0.51
N ALA A 18 -12.63 7.15 0.16
CA ALA A 18 -12.34 8.48 0.64
C ALA A 18 -12.77 8.57 2.12
N VAL A 19 -11.79 8.62 3.01
CA VAL A 19 -12.00 8.87 4.44
C VAL A 19 -11.44 10.24 4.78
N GLU A 20 -12.19 11.01 5.54
CA GLU A 20 -11.68 12.26 6.08
C GLU A 20 -10.59 11.95 7.12
N LEU A 21 -9.33 12.13 6.76
CA LEU A 21 -8.17 11.85 7.63
C LEU A 21 -8.29 12.53 8.99
N VAL A 22 -8.90 13.72 9.01
CA VAL A 22 -9.15 14.47 10.24
C VAL A 22 -9.93 13.64 11.26
N ASP A 23 -10.98 12.92 10.83
CA ASP A 23 -11.81 12.13 11.74
C ASP A 23 -11.07 10.93 12.31
N ALA A 24 -10.24 10.28 11.49
CA ALA A 24 -9.41 9.16 11.94
C ALA A 24 -8.35 9.61 12.97
N TRP A 25 -7.69 10.75 12.73
CA TRP A 25 -6.71 11.29 13.66
C TRP A 25 -7.33 11.89 14.91
N ARG A 26 -8.55 12.43 14.84
CA ARG A 26 -9.27 13.01 15.97
C ARG A 26 -9.46 12.01 17.12
N LEU A 27 -9.72 10.73 16.81
CA LEU A 27 -9.85 9.69 17.84
C LEU A 27 -8.51 9.43 18.57
N ALA A 28 -7.41 9.46 17.84
CA ALA A 28 -6.08 9.34 18.45
C ALA A 28 -5.75 10.58 19.30
N ALA A 29 -5.97 11.77 18.77
CA ALA A 29 -5.72 13.05 19.45
C ALA A 29 -6.49 13.17 20.76
N ARG A 30 -7.79 12.86 20.74
CA ARG A 30 -8.64 12.85 21.94
C ARG A 30 -8.14 11.88 22.99
N HIS A 31 -7.55 10.76 22.58
CA HIS A 31 -6.99 9.77 23.51
C HIS A 31 -5.69 10.26 24.14
N ILE A 32 -4.88 11.02 23.39
CA ILE A 32 -3.63 11.62 23.89
C ILE A 32 -3.93 12.73 24.91
N ASP A 33 -4.70 13.74 24.50
CA ASP A 33 -5.11 14.85 25.35
C ASP A 33 -6.43 15.46 24.86
N PRO A 34 -7.56 15.19 25.57
CA PRO A 34 -8.86 15.76 25.20
C PRO A 34 -8.93 17.30 25.23
N ALA A 35 -8.08 17.94 26.02
CA ALA A 35 -8.09 19.42 26.14
C ALA A 35 -7.43 20.08 24.92
N HIS A 36 -6.51 19.39 24.25
CA HIS A 36 -5.76 19.87 23.08
C HIS A 36 -6.12 19.06 21.80
N GLU A 37 -7.27 18.40 21.77
CA GLU A 37 -7.70 17.51 20.67
C GLU A 37 -7.54 18.16 19.29
N ASP A 38 -8.00 19.39 19.09
CA ASP A 38 -7.95 20.05 17.78
C ASP A 38 -6.53 20.35 17.32
N GLU A 39 -5.66 20.79 18.22
CA GLU A 39 -4.26 21.08 17.92
C GLU A 39 -3.47 19.82 17.56
N ILE A 40 -3.65 18.77 18.35
CA ILE A 40 -3.01 17.46 18.11
C ILE A 40 -3.51 16.85 16.80
N THR A 41 -4.83 16.92 16.53
CA THR A 41 -5.41 16.43 15.27
C THR A 41 -4.80 17.15 14.07
N ALA A 42 -4.76 18.48 14.09
CA ALA A 42 -4.19 19.27 13.00
C ALA A 42 -2.71 18.91 12.76
N ARG A 43 -1.95 18.67 13.84
CA ARG A 43 -0.54 18.28 13.72
C ARG A 43 -0.37 16.88 13.16
N LEU A 44 -1.15 15.90 13.59
CA LEU A 44 -1.10 14.53 13.07
C LEU A 44 -1.45 14.48 11.57
N VAL A 45 -2.48 15.21 11.15
CA VAL A 45 -2.83 15.35 9.72
C VAL A 45 -1.65 15.93 8.93
N GLN A 46 -0.98 16.96 9.45
CA GLN A 46 0.16 17.58 8.77
C GLN A 46 1.38 16.64 8.72
N VAL A 47 1.69 15.95 9.80
CA VAL A 47 2.80 14.96 9.86
C VAL A 47 2.57 13.84 8.86
N GLU A 48 1.34 13.32 8.74
CA GLU A 48 1.02 12.31 7.72
C GLU A 48 1.11 12.88 6.31
N ALA A 49 0.62 14.08 6.05
CA ALA A 49 0.73 14.73 4.74
C ALA A 49 2.19 14.95 4.35
N ASP A 50 3.03 15.42 5.27
CA ASP A 50 4.46 15.61 5.06
C ASP A 50 5.15 14.27 4.78
N PHE A 51 4.81 13.21 5.51
CA PHE A 51 5.32 11.86 5.26
C PHE A 51 5.02 11.40 3.83
N TRP A 52 3.78 11.52 3.37
CA TRP A 52 3.43 11.13 2.00
C TRP A 52 4.06 12.03 0.94
N ALA A 53 4.27 13.32 1.21
CA ALA A 53 4.98 14.23 0.31
C ALA A 53 6.46 13.82 0.09
N THR A 54 7.07 13.11 1.06
CA THR A 54 8.46 12.63 0.94
C THR A 54 8.67 11.51 -0.06
N THR A 55 7.61 10.88 -0.59
CA THR A 55 7.72 9.88 -1.66
C THR A 55 8.42 10.43 -2.91
N SER A 56 8.31 11.73 -3.15
CA SER A 56 8.99 12.42 -4.25
C SER A 56 10.46 12.75 -3.99
N SER A 57 10.95 12.63 -2.75
CA SER A 57 12.31 13.04 -2.35
C SER A 57 13.11 11.93 -1.65
N HIS A 58 12.79 11.63 -0.41
CA HIS A 58 13.60 10.71 0.41
C HIS A 58 13.15 9.25 0.32
N GLN A 59 11.88 9.02 0.03
CA GLN A 59 11.27 7.69 -0.13
C GLN A 59 11.52 6.75 1.06
N ARG A 60 11.79 7.31 2.24
CA ARG A 60 11.99 6.53 3.46
C ARG A 60 10.63 6.14 4.04
N SER A 61 10.58 4.92 4.53
CA SER A 61 9.43 4.44 5.26
C SER A 61 9.35 5.02 6.67
N ALA A 62 8.14 5.01 7.22
CA ALA A 62 7.87 5.30 8.63
C ALA A 62 6.77 4.37 9.13
N THR A 63 6.69 4.23 10.46
CA THR A 63 5.62 3.51 11.14
C THR A 63 4.58 4.49 11.69
N LEU A 64 3.42 3.98 12.06
CA LEU A 64 2.39 4.76 12.74
C LEU A 64 2.92 5.35 14.08
N ALA A 65 3.76 4.59 14.78
CA ALA A 65 4.43 5.05 15.99
C ALA A 65 5.36 6.25 15.71
N ASP A 66 6.10 6.23 14.59
CA ASP A 66 6.97 7.35 14.20
C ASP A 66 6.16 8.63 13.94
N LEU A 67 4.99 8.53 13.29
CA LEU A 67 4.12 9.68 13.04
C LEU A 67 3.60 10.28 14.35
N LEU A 68 3.09 9.44 15.25
CA LEU A 68 2.59 9.86 16.56
C LEU A 68 3.69 10.49 17.42
N ALA A 69 4.87 9.84 17.50
CA ALA A 69 6.02 10.37 18.23
C ALA A 69 6.53 11.69 17.63
N THR A 70 6.46 11.84 16.31
CA THR A 70 6.84 13.10 15.64
C THR A 70 5.88 14.22 16.01
N ALA A 71 4.57 13.99 15.96
CA ALA A 71 3.59 14.99 16.35
C ALA A 71 3.73 15.40 17.84
N ALA A 72 3.89 14.43 18.75
CA ALA A 72 4.09 14.69 20.17
C ALA A 72 5.35 15.54 20.42
N ARG A 73 6.47 15.20 19.78
CA ARG A 73 7.73 15.95 19.90
C ARG A 73 7.60 17.39 19.38
N GLU A 74 6.91 17.59 18.25
CA GLU A 74 6.77 18.91 17.64
C GLU A 74 5.79 19.82 18.38
N LEU A 75 4.89 19.23 19.15
CA LEU A 75 3.99 19.93 20.09
C LEU A 75 4.58 20.04 21.50
N GLU A 76 5.81 19.56 21.71
CA GLU A 76 6.48 19.54 23.04
C GLU A 76 5.64 18.82 24.12
N LEU A 77 4.87 17.81 23.73
CA LEU A 77 4.04 17.02 24.66
C LEU A 77 4.88 15.93 25.32
N ASP A 78 4.83 15.84 26.64
CA ASP A 78 5.38 14.73 27.41
C ASP A 78 4.36 13.59 27.50
N VAL A 79 4.37 12.71 26.51
CA VAL A 79 3.42 11.62 26.37
C VAL A 79 4.12 10.28 26.55
N ALA A 80 3.62 9.45 27.44
CA ALA A 80 4.13 8.10 27.64
C ALA A 80 3.94 7.25 26.36
N GLU A 81 4.94 6.41 26.02
CA GLU A 81 4.90 5.53 24.85
C GLU A 81 3.64 4.66 24.80
N ALA A 82 3.23 4.08 25.95
CA ALA A 82 2.01 3.29 26.05
C ALA A 82 0.75 4.05 25.63
N LEU A 83 0.67 5.37 25.90
CA LEU A 83 -0.46 6.19 25.51
C LEU A 83 -0.45 6.46 23.99
N LEU A 84 0.72 6.59 23.39
CA LEU A 84 0.85 6.70 21.92
C LEU A 84 0.46 5.37 21.24
N GLU A 85 0.82 4.22 21.81
CA GLU A 85 0.39 2.91 21.31
C GLU A 85 -1.14 2.76 21.36
N GLU A 86 -1.77 3.16 22.46
CA GLU A 86 -3.23 3.16 22.58
C GLU A 86 -3.88 4.13 21.57
N ALA A 87 -3.30 5.31 21.37
CA ALA A 87 -3.76 6.27 20.36
C ALA A 87 -3.65 5.71 18.93
N ALA A 88 -2.59 4.96 18.63
CA ALA A 88 -2.45 4.25 17.37
C ALA A 88 -3.59 3.25 17.14
N VAL A 89 -3.99 2.50 18.16
CA VAL A 89 -5.14 1.58 18.09
C VAL A 89 -6.42 2.34 17.76
N ARG A 90 -6.65 3.52 18.38
CA ARG A 90 -7.84 4.35 18.09
C ARG A 90 -7.89 4.83 16.64
N HIS A 91 -6.73 5.24 16.11
CA HIS A 91 -6.61 5.60 14.69
C HIS A 91 -6.96 4.43 13.77
N LEU A 92 -6.39 3.24 14.02
CA LEU A 92 -6.64 2.04 13.23
C LEU A 92 -8.10 1.55 13.35
N ASP A 93 -8.72 1.68 14.51
CA ASP A 93 -10.13 1.36 14.71
C ASP A 93 -11.04 2.23 13.86
N ALA A 94 -10.71 3.52 13.68
CA ALA A 94 -11.44 4.42 12.78
C ALA A 94 -11.41 3.95 11.32
N TRP A 95 -10.30 3.38 10.87
CA TRP A 95 -10.17 2.84 9.50
C TRP A 95 -10.88 1.50 9.29
N THR A 96 -11.09 0.72 10.35
CA THR A 96 -11.64 -0.64 10.29
C THR A 96 -12.91 -0.78 9.45
N PRO A 97 -13.94 0.09 9.58
CA PRO A 97 -15.18 -0.02 8.80
C PRO A 97 -15.01 0.22 7.29
N HIS A 98 -13.90 0.86 6.93
CA HIS A 98 -13.64 1.31 5.57
C HIS A 98 -12.79 0.34 4.75
N ILE A 99 -12.22 -0.69 5.38
CA ILE A 99 -11.39 -1.66 4.68
C ILE A 99 -12.25 -2.75 4.02
N ARG A 100 -12.26 -2.72 2.68
CA ARG A 100 -12.98 -3.69 1.84
C ARG A 100 -12.07 -4.12 0.70
N HIS A 101 -11.93 -5.42 0.47
CA HIS A 101 -11.25 -5.91 -0.72
C HIS A 101 -12.19 -5.92 -1.92
N ASP A 102 -11.60 -5.79 -3.11
CA ASP A 102 -12.33 -5.96 -4.37
C ASP A 102 -13.00 -7.36 -4.38
N PRO A 103 -14.30 -7.46 -4.69
CA PRO A 103 -15.02 -8.74 -4.66
C PRO A 103 -14.43 -9.79 -5.60
N GLU A 104 -13.73 -9.38 -6.66
CA GLU A 104 -13.08 -10.29 -7.60
C GLU A 104 -11.64 -10.64 -7.20
N ALA A 105 -11.07 -10.03 -6.16
CA ALA A 105 -9.67 -10.26 -5.77
C ALA A 105 -9.37 -11.74 -5.58
N ALA A 106 -10.16 -12.46 -4.79
CA ALA A 106 -9.92 -13.88 -4.53
C ALA A 106 -9.96 -14.75 -5.80
N ASN A 107 -10.88 -14.46 -6.74
CA ASN A 107 -11.01 -15.18 -8.00
C ASN A 107 -9.81 -14.95 -8.91
N VAL A 108 -9.37 -13.71 -9.02
CA VAL A 108 -8.22 -13.33 -9.84
C VAL A 108 -6.91 -13.91 -9.28
N LEU A 109 -6.68 -13.82 -7.98
CA LEU A 109 -5.50 -14.40 -7.34
C LEU A 109 -5.43 -15.93 -7.55
N ARG A 110 -6.57 -16.65 -7.41
CA ARG A 110 -6.63 -18.10 -7.71
C ARG A 110 -6.35 -18.40 -9.18
N ALA A 111 -6.90 -17.62 -10.10
CA ALA A 111 -6.69 -17.81 -11.54
C ALA A 111 -5.21 -17.64 -11.91
N LEU A 112 -4.54 -16.62 -11.40
CA LEU A 112 -3.11 -16.39 -11.62
C LEU A 112 -2.26 -17.55 -11.07
N ARG A 113 -2.54 -18.02 -9.85
CA ARG A 113 -1.85 -19.17 -9.25
C ARG A 113 -2.09 -20.47 -10.02
N THR A 114 -3.31 -20.70 -10.50
CA THR A 114 -3.65 -21.86 -11.36
C THR A 114 -2.87 -21.79 -12.68
N GLY A 115 -2.61 -20.58 -13.19
CA GLY A 115 -1.72 -20.35 -14.33
C GLY A 115 -0.21 -20.54 -14.05
N GLY A 116 0.16 -20.96 -12.84
CA GLY A 116 1.55 -21.23 -12.44
C GLY A 116 2.34 -19.99 -12.01
N LEU A 117 1.67 -18.85 -11.80
CA LEU A 117 2.31 -17.61 -11.39
C LEU A 117 2.42 -17.52 -9.85
N ARG A 118 3.51 -16.93 -9.37
CA ARG A 118 3.60 -16.48 -7.99
C ARG A 118 2.81 -15.18 -7.82
N VAL A 119 2.21 -15.01 -6.66
CA VAL A 119 1.42 -13.82 -6.32
C VAL A 119 2.05 -13.12 -5.14
N GLY A 120 2.35 -11.82 -5.29
CA GLY A 120 2.87 -10.97 -4.22
C GLY A 120 1.99 -9.77 -3.95
N MET A 121 2.24 -9.12 -2.83
CA MET A 121 1.67 -7.84 -2.46
C MET A 121 2.76 -6.93 -1.89
N LEU A 122 2.80 -5.66 -2.32
CA LEU A 122 3.67 -4.61 -1.79
C LEU A 122 2.85 -3.36 -1.54
N SER A 123 2.57 -3.08 -0.27
CA SER A 123 1.76 -1.94 0.16
C SER A 123 2.61 -0.82 0.72
N ASN A 124 2.43 0.42 0.20
CA ASN A 124 2.89 1.61 0.90
C ASN A 124 1.98 1.87 2.10
N THR A 125 2.56 1.84 3.29
CA THR A 125 1.80 1.98 4.53
C THR A 125 2.71 2.37 5.69
N HIS A 126 2.18 3.14 6.64
CA HIS A 126 2.75 3.33 7.97
C HIS A 126 2.05 2.45 9.02
N TRP A 127 1.00 1.73 8.64
CA TRP A 127 0.25 0.84 9.54
C TRP A 127 1.01 -0.47 9.82
N PRO A 128 0.82 -1.09 10.98
CA PRO A 128 1.45 -2.35 11.29
C PRO A 128 0.90 -3.49 10.43
N ARG A 129 1.76 -4.47 10.12
CA ARG A 129 1.39 -5.70 9.37
C ARG A 129 0.11 -6.33 9.88
N ALA A 130 -0.02 -6.50 11.21
CA ALA A 130 -1.16 -7.17 11.83
C ALA A 130 -2.49 -6.51 11.47
N PHE A 131 -2.50 -5.19 11.22
CA PHE A 131 -3.70 -4.48 10.80
C PHE A 131 -4.17 -4.93 9.41
N HIS A 132 -3.25 -5.07 8.46
CA HIS A 132 -3.56 -5.55 7.11
C HIS A 132 -3.93 -7.04 7.09
N GLU A 133 -3.12 -7.87 7.77
CA GLU A 133 -3.28 -9.33 7.77
C GLU A 133 -4.67 -9.74 8.26
N ARG A 134 -5.23 -9.10 9.28
CA ARG A 134 -6.58 -9.42 9.77
C ARG A 134 -7.68 -9.26 8.72
N PHE A 135 -7.53 -8.32 7.77
CA PHE A 135 -8.52 -8.14 6.69
C PHE A 135 -8.29 -9.13 5.56
N LEU A 136 -7.04 -9.45 5.26
CA LEU A 136 -6.70 -10.51 4.32
C LEU A 136 -7.21 -11.87 4.81
N GLU A 137 -7.09 -12.15 6.12
CA GLU A 137 -7.64 -13.35 6.76
C GLU A 137 -9.16 -13.37 6.70
N ARG A 138 -9.82 -12.26 7.11
CA ARG A 138 -11.27 -12.12 7.07
C ARG A 138 -11.84 -12.47 5.70
N ASP A 139 -11.17 -12.04 4.63
CA ASP A 139 -11.65 -12.17 3.26
C ASP A 139 -11.03 -13.37 2.51
N GLY A 140 -10.26 -14.21 3.21
CA GLY A 140 -9.69 -15.47 2.68
C GLY A 140 -8.61 -15.26 1.61
N LEU A 141 -7.87 -14.16 1.68
CA LEU A 141 -6.82 -13.80 0.71
C LEU A 141 -5.41 -14.23 1.14
N VAL A 142 -5.17 -14.49 2.42
CA VAL A 142 -3.85 -14.81 2.97
C VAL A 142 -3.16 -15.95 2.22
N ASP A 143 -3.87 -17.08 2.01
CA ASP A 143 -3.33 -18.28 1.35
C ASP A 143 -3.18 -18.13 -0.16
N LEU A 144 -3.71 -17.04 -0.73
CA LEU A 144 -3.63 -16.73 -2.15
C LEU A 144 -2.44 -15.83 -2.51
N ILE A 145 -1.75 -15.28 -1.52
CA ILE A 145 -0.64 -14.35 -1.71
C ILE A 145 0.65 -14.96 -1.11
N ASP A 146 1.59 -15.33 -1.96
CA ASP A 146 2.82 -16.06 -1.59
C ASP A 146 3.78 -15.19 -0.77
N ALA A 147 3.82 -13.87 -1.02
CA ALA A 147 4.64 -12.91 -0.28
C ALA A 147 3.88 -11.60 -0.06
N ARG A 148 3.85 -11.12 1.17
CA ARG A 148 3.18 -9.88 1.57
C ARG A 148 4.17 -8.95 2.23
N LEU A 149 4.42 -7.80 1.60
CA LEU A 149 5.39 -6.79 2.03
C LEU A 149 4.66 -5.50 2.37
N TYR A 150 5.02 -4.92 3.51
CA TYR A 150 4.50 -3.67 4.02
C TYR A 150 5.65 -2.71 4.23
N THR A 151 5.56 -1.51 3.66
CA THR A 151 6.69 -0.59 3.72
C THR A 151 6.99 -0.08 5.12
N SER A 152 6.04 -0.16 6.06
CA SER A 152 6.29 0.08 7.49
C SER A 152 7.35 -0.85 8.11
N GLU A 153 7.67 -1.98 7.46
CA GLU A 153 8.71 -2.93 7.88
C GLU A 153 9.96 -2.86 6.98
N MET A 154 10.02 -1.89 6.06
CA MET A 154 11.09 -1.77 5.06
C MET A 154 11.80 -0.42 5.22
N PRO A 155 13.08 -0.30 4.81
CA PRO A 155 13.79 0.98 4.90
C PRO A 155 13.27 2.04 3.93
N TYR A 156 12.65 1.62 2.82
CA TYR A 156 12.15 2.49 1.76
C TYR A 156 10.76 2.07 1.29
N GLN A 157 9.96 3.07 0.95
CA GLN A 157 8.64 2.89 0.35
C GLN A 157 8.68 3.07 -1.18
N LYS A 158 7.62 2.69 -1.89
CA LYS A 158 7.43 3.01 -3.30
C LYS A 158 7.43 4.54 -3.49
N PRO A 159 8.04 5.09 -4.54
CA PRO A 159 8.58 4.42 -5.73
C PRO A 159 10.04 3.97 -5.64
N HIS A 160 10.65 3.88 -4.46
CA HIS A 160 12.05 3.48 -4.35
C HIS A 160 12.26 2.09 -4.96
N ARG A 161 13.23 2.00 -5.90
CA ARG A 161 13.53 0.77 -6.65
C ARG A 161 13.70 -0.47 -5.76
N SER A 162 14.36 -0.32 -4.60
CA SER A 162 14.62 -1.46 -3.72
C SER A 162 13.37 -2.12 -3.17
N ALA A 163 12.27 -1.38 -2.96
CA ALA A 163 11.01 -1.96 -2.48
C ALA A 163 10.47 -3.01 -3.48
N PHE A 164 10.52 -2.70 -4.78
CA PHE A 164 10.08 -3.61 -5.83
C PHE A 164 11.03 -4.80 -6.02
N VAL A 165 12.35 -4.54 -5.96
CA VAL A 165 13.35 -5.62 -6.04
C VAL A 165 13.15 -6.60 -4.88
N THR A 166 13.01 -6.10 -3.65
CA THR A 166 12.74 -6.95 -2.47
C THR A 166 11.45 -7.76 -2.64
N ALA A 167 10.40 -7.18 -3.24
CA ALA A 167 9.16 -7.90 -3.50
C ALA A 167 9.33 -9.03 -4.52
N ALA A 168 10.11 -8.81 -5.59
CA ALA A 168 10.42 -9.85 -6.56
C ALA A 168 11.29 -10.98 -5.96
N GLU A 169 12.30 -10.60 -5.17
CA GLU A 169 13.18 -11.55 -4.47
C GLU A 169 12.39 -12.44 -3.49
N ALA A 170 11.43 -11.87 -2.76
CA ALA A 170 10.56 -12.62 -1.86
C ALA A 170 9.71 -13.69 -2.58
N LEU A 171 9.48 -13.51 -3.88
CA LEU A 171 8.79 -14.47 -4.75
C LEU A 171 9.76 -15.39 -5.51
N GLY A 172 11.06 -15.20 -5.36
CA GLY A 172 12.08 -15.98 -6.08
C GLY A 172 12.11 -15.72 -7.58
N VAL A 173 11.78 -14.51 -8.03
CA VAL A 173 11.79 -14.12 -9.44
C VAL A 173 12.67 -12.89 -9.67
N GLU A 174 13.25 -12.80 -10.86
CA GLU A 174 13.91 -11.56 -11.31
C GLU A 174 12.84 -10.48 -11.58
N PRO A 175 13.09 -9.18 -11.28
CA PRO A 175 12.15 -8.10 -11.56
C PRO A 175 11.62 -8.08 -13.00
N ALA A 176 12.46 -8.36 -13.99
CA ALA A 176 12.07 -8.43 -15.41
C ALA A 176 11.05 -9.54 -15.73
N ARG A 177 10.84 -10.47 -14.81
CA ARG A 177 9.84 -11.54 -14.92
C ARG A 177 8.60 -11.29 -14.06
N ALA A 178 8.53 -10.13 -13.41
CA ALA A 178 7.39 -9.72 -12.59
C ALA A 178 6.53 -8.67 -13.32
N VAL A 179 5.23 -8.73 -13.07
CA VAL A 179 4.26 -7.70 -13.41
C VAL A 179 3.85 -7.02 -12.11
N PHE A 180 3.91 -5.70 -12.05
CA PHE A 180 3.39 -4.92 -10.95
C PHE A 180 2.05 -4.29 -11.34
N VAL A 181 1.05 -4.44 -10.48
CA VAL A 181 -0.30 -3.89 -10.66
C VAL A 181 -0.55 -2.88 -9.55
N GLY A 182 -0.85 -1.65 -9.90
CA GLY A 182 -1.11 -0.59 -8.93
C GLY A 182 -2.03 0.49 -9.46
N ASP A 183 -2.42 1.42 -8.61
CA ASP A 183 -3.37 2.48 -8.93
C ASP A 183 -2.72 3.87 -9.01
N ARG A 184 -1.46 4.01 -8.56
CA ARG A 184 -0.74 5.29 -8.49
C ARG A 184 0.37 5.39 -9.54
N PRO A 185 0.26 6.30 -10.53
CA PRO A 185 1.28 6.44 -11.56
C PRO A 185 2.69 6.67 -10.99
N TRP A 186 2.85 7.57 -10.00
CA TRP A 186 4.16 7.85 -9.43
C TRP A 186 4.69 6.70 -8.58
N ASP A 187 3.95 6.31 -7.57
CA ASP A 187 4.44 5.33 -6.59
C ASP A 187 4.59 3.94 -7.22
N ASP A 188 3.60 3.48 -7.99
CA ASP A 188 3.53 2.11 -8.49
C ASP A 188 4.20 1.96 -9.86
N ILE A 189 3.73 2.76 -10.84
CA ILE A 189 4.16 2.55 -12.23
C ILE A 189 5.60 3.01 -12.43
N SER A 190 5.95 4.24 -11.98
CA SER A 190 7.32 4.73 -12.14
C SER A 190 8.33 3.89 -11.36
N GLY A 191 7.97 3.50 -10.12
CA GLY A 191 8.82 2.69 -9.25
C GLY A 191 9.06 1.29 -9.80
N ALA A 192 8.02 0.57 -10.20
CA ALA A 192 8.12 -0.77 -10.79
C ALA A 192 8.92 -0.77 -12.11
N ARG A 193 8.69 0.22 -12.98
CA ARG A 193 9.50 0.40 -14.20
C ARG A 193 10.97 0.63 -13.91
N SER A 194 11.29 1.43 -12.88
CA SER A 194 12.68 1.65 -12.46
C SER A 194 13.37 0.37 -11.98
N ALA A 195 12.59 -0.59 -11.47
CA ALA A 195 13.07 -1.91 -11.09
C ALA A 195 13.19 -2.88 -12.28
N GLY A 196 12.63 -2.54 -13.44
CA GLY A 196 12.63 -3.37 -14.64
C GLY A 196 11.41 -4.30 -14.76
N MET A 197 10.36 -4.07 -13.96
CA MET A 197 9.11 -4.83 -14.05
C MET A 197 8.23 -4.32 -15.19
N ARG A 198 7.33 -5.18 -15.68
CA ARG A 198 6.15 -4.73 -16.44
C ARG A 198 5.13 -4.12 -15.50
N THR A 199 4.34 -3.19 -16.00
CA THR A 199 3.44 -2.39 -15.21
C THR A 199 2.02 -2.41 -15.77
N VAL A 200 1.05 -2.55 -14.85
CA VAL A 200 -0.37 -2.46 -15.15
C VAL A 200 -0.99 -1.42 -14.23
N LEU A 201 -1.59 -0.39 -14.82
CA LEU A 201 -2.34 0.61 -14.06
C LEU A 201 -3.81 0.20 -13.95
N ARG A 202 -4.33 0.22 -12.74
CA ARG A 202 -5.77 0.23 -12.45
C ARG A 202 -6.13 1.66 -12.05
N PRO A 203 -6.68 2.50 -12.97
CA PRO A 203 -6.86 3.92 -12.70
C PRO A 203 -7.71 4.21 -11.47
N ASN A 204 -7.24 5.14 -10.65
CA ASN A 204 -7.91 5.63 -9.45
C ASN A 204 -8.28 7.12 -9.65
N PRO A 205 -9.53 7.53 -9.39
CA PRO A 205 -9.97 8.92 -9.58
C PRO A 205 -9.17 9.96 -8.79
N VAL A 206 -8.54 9.57 -7.67
CA VAL A 206 -7.75 10.48 -6.82
C VAL A 206 -6.26 10.48 -7.16
N ALA A 207 -5.81 9.64 -8.09
CA ALA A 207 -4.43 9.56 -8.55
C ALA A 207 -4.41 9.79 -10.08
N PRO A 208 -4.50 11.04 -10.55
CA PRO A 208 -4.61 11.34 -11.97
C PRO A 208 -3.35 10.90 -12.73
N PRO A 209 -3.46 10.69 -14.04
CA PRO A 209 -2.32 10.40 -14.91
C PRO A 209 -1.24 11.48 -14.79
N ILE A 210 0.03 11.07 -14.83
CA ILE A 210 1.19 11.97 -14.79
C ILE A 210 1.90 11.88 -16.12
N ALA A 211 2.12 13.02 -16.77
CA ALA A 211 2.81 13.09 -18.05
C ALA A 211 4.20 12.43 -17.97
N GLY A 212 4.50 11.55 -18.92
CA GLY A 212 5.77 10.82 -19.00
C GLY A 212 5.83 9.55 -18.11
N ILE A 213 4.76 9.22 -17.38
CA ILE A 213 4.61 7.95 -16.65
C ILE A 213 3.48 7.17 -17.33
N GLU A 214 3.86 6.27 -18.24
CA GLU A 214 2.91 5.44 -18.96
C GLU A 214 3.08 3.98 -18.53
N PRO A 215 1.99 3.29 -18.14
CA PRO A 215 2.02 1.85 -17.86
C PRO A 215 2.19 1.06 -19.16
N ASP A 216 2.58 -0.21 -19.07
CA ASP A 216 2.60 -1.12 -20.24
C ASP A 216 1.18 -1.54 -20.62
N ALA A 217 0.22 -1.51 -19.69
CA ALA A 217 -1.20 -1.68 -19.92
C ALA A 217 -2.05 -1.03 -18.84
N GLU A 218 -3.34 -0.83 -19.15
CA GLU A 218 -4.36 -0.38 -18.19
C GLU A 218 -5.50 -1.39 -18.11
N ILE A 219 -6.08 -1.56 -16.91
CA ILE A 219 -7.24 -2.41 -16.66
C ILE A 219 -8.31 -1.61 -15.90
N ALA A 220 -9.57 -1.77 -16.30
CA ALA A 220 -10.69 -1.18 -15.58
C ALA A 220 -11.15 -2.05 -14.38
N SER A 221 -10.83 -3.35 -14.39
CA SER A 221 -11.21 -4.31 -13.35
C SER A 221 -10.17 -5.43 -13.23
N LEU A 222 -10.03 -6.02 -12.04
CA LEU A 222 -9.05 -7.07 -11.77
C LEU A 222 -9.18 -8.30 -12.69
N PRO A 223 -10.38 -8.79 -13.09
CA PRO A 223 -10.49 -9.94 -13.99
C PRO A 223 -9.77 -9.78 -15.33
N GLN A 224 -9.68 -8.55 -15.87
CA GLN A 224 -8.98 -8.28 -17.13
C GLN A 224 -7.48 -8.60 -17.08
N LEU A 225 -6.90 -8.58 -15.88
CA LEU A 225 -5.48 -8.88 -15.67
C LEU A 225 -5.13 -10.33 -16.05
N VAL A 226 -6.05 -11.26 -15.82
CA VAL A 226 -5.80 -12.69 -16.07
C VAL A 226 -5.55 -12.94 -17.56
N ASP A 227 -6.37 -12.36 -18.43
CA ASP A 227 -6.23 -12.51 -19.88
C ASP A 227 -4.99 -11.74 -20.37
N LEU A 228 -4.78 -10.52 -19.89
CA LEU A 228 -3.61 -9.71 -20.22
C LEU A 228 -2.28 -10.43 -19.94
N VAL A 229 -2.14 -11.01 -18.74
CA VAL A 229 -0.91 -11.71 -18.35
C VAL A 229 -0.73 -13.00 -19.16
N ARG A 230 -1.83 -13.69 -19.51
CA ARG A 230 -1.80 -14.85 -20.40
C ARG A 230 -1.30 -14.48 -21.80
N ASP A 231 -1.82 -13.40 -22.37
CA ASP A 231 -1.44 -12.92 -23.70
C ASP A 231 0.03 -12.51 -23.75
N TRP A 232 0.51 -11.83 -22.72
CA TRP A 232 1.93 -11.47 -22.60
C TRP A 232 2.83 -12.70 -22.48
N SER A 233 2.39 -13.74 -21.79
CA SER A 233 3.15 -14.98 -21.64
C SER A 233 3.21 -15.78 -22.93
N ALA A 234 2.14 -15.74 -23.76
CA ALA A 234 2.08 -16.42 -25.05
C ALA A 234 2.91 -15.70 -26.13
N GLY A 235 3.02 -14.40 -26.08
CA GLY A 235 3.78 -13.58 -27.04
C GLY A 235 5.30 -13.64 -26.87
N GLU A 236 5.81 -14.23 -25.79
CA GLU A 236 7.24 -14.39 -25.49
C GLU A 236 7.79 -15.79 -25.87
N GLY A 237 7.00 -16.65 -26.47
CA GLY A 237 7.37 -17.98 -26.99
C GLY A 237 7.64 -17.89 -28.47
#